data_3a163462cbd08eb010301c6a89a6990e
#
_entry.id   3a163462cbd08eb010301c6a89a6990e
#
_cell.length_a   1.000
_cell.length_b   1.000
_cell.length_c   1.000
_cell.angle_alpha   90.00
_cell.angle_beta   90.00
_cell.angle_gamma   90.00
#
_symmetry.space_group_name_H-M   'P 1'
#
loop_
_entity.id
_entity.type
_entity.pdbx_description
1 polymer ?
#
loop_
_entity_poly.entity_id
_entity_poly.type
_entity_poly.pdbx_seq_one_letter_code
_entity_poly.pdbx_strand_id
1 'polypeptide(L)'
;MILFSCEHATERMTDHLEGALPWPKRLAMWGHLALCRACRAFLRGLREVPLLAREAFLEPVAEPATGRASLDAVLGRIHAGEGRGPVMHPEAARWAELDEGRADLPMRLLLETHLGACAACRAAHPGHTAHAPVTDAKGEPPVPAGILAQLPDPNTWTWHRHLLDGSRSAKLWEDASTGAGLWLTLVPTGRRFPDHNHRGQEAAVLLSGWVQEGLDRAGPGDFVQNEAGSHHAPEATGQDGCWILVRLGPGGSRFSGWRRIFG
;
A
#
# COMPACT_ATOMS: atom_id res chain seq x y z
N MET A 1 -35.65 -10.31 1.57
CA MET A 1 -35.00 -9.20 2.31
C MET A 1 -33.52 -9.54 2.32
N ILE A 2 -32.73 -8.85 1.54
CA ILE A 2 -31.25 -9.10 1.47
C ILE A 2 -30.63 -8.35 2.66
N LEU A 3 -30.14 -9.09 3.65
CA LEU A 3 -29.34 -8.52 4.75
C LEU A 3 -27.96 -8.11 4.20
N PHE A 4 -27.42 -7.01 4.68
CA PHE A 4 -26.05 -6.61 4.37
C PHE A 4 -25.04 -7.66 4.83
N SER A 5 -23.95 -7.88 4.08
CA SER A 5 -22.73 -8.47 4.61
C SER A 5 -22.08 -7.50 5.61
N CYS A 6 -21.16 -7.98 6.44
CA CYS A 6 -20.42 -7.09 7.36
C CYS A 6 -19.65 -5.99 6.59
N GLU A 7 -19.06 -6.32 5.46
CA GLU A 7 -18.38 -5.40 4.57
C GLU A 7 -19.31 -4.27 4.09
N HIS A 8 -20.43 -4.62 3.47
CA HIS A 8 -21.43 -3.63 3.04
C HIS A 8 -22.03 -2.81 4.18
N ALA A 9 -22.11 -3.40 5.38
CA ALA A 9 -22.58 -2.67 6.56
C ALA A 9 -21.56 -1.64 7.03
N THR A 10 -20.26 -1.99 7.08
CA THR A 10 -19.20 -1.07 7.50
C THR A 10 -18.99 0.08 6.52
N GLU A 11 -19.01 -0.16 5.21
CA GLU A 11 -18.91 0.88 4.17
C GLU A 11 -20.01 1.94 4.26
N ARG A 12 -21.19 1.57 4.77
CA ARG A 12 -22.36 2.47 4.86
C ARG A 12 -22.68 2.91 6.27
N MET A 13 -21.76 2.69 7.21
CA MET A 13 -22.02 2.98 8.62
C MET A 13 -22.07 4.49 8.89
N THR A 14 -21.26 5.28 8.18
CA THR A 14 -21.30 6.75 8.24
C THR A 14 -22.61 7.29 7.67
N ASP A 15 -23.03 6.83 6.49
CA ASP A 15 -24.32 7.20 5.89
C ASP A 15 -25.48 6.86 6.84
N HIS A 16 -25.35 5.74 7.59
CA HIS A 16 -26.36 5.34 8.57
C HIS A 16 -26.39 6.31 9.78
N LEU A 17 -25.23 6.71 10.28
CA LEU A 17 -25.13 7.68 11.38
C LEU A 17 -25.67 9.06 11.00
N GLU A 18 -25.41 9.50 9.79
CA GLU A 18 -25.84 10.78 9.23
C GLU A 18 -27.30 10.78 8.76
N GLY A 19 -27.95 9.59 8.79
CA GLY A 19 -29.33 9.47 8.32
C GLY A 19 -29.50 9.53 6.80
N ALA A 20 -28.39 9.48 6.04
CA ALA A 20 -28.34 9.61 4.58
C ALA A 20 -28.80 8.34 3.82
N LEU A 21 -28.92 7.19 4.50
CA LEU A 21 -29.38 5.96 3.84
C LEU A 21 -30.84 6.03 3.40
N PRO A 22 -31.17 5.64 2.15
CA PRO A 22 -32.53 5.43 1.70
C PRO A 22 -33.25 4.39 2.58
N TRP A 23 -34.56 4.54 2.77
CA TRP A 23 -35.34 3.73 3.70
C TRP A 23 -35.17 2.19 3.55
N PRO A 24 -35.13 1.61 2.32
CA PRO A 24 -34.91 0.16 2.20
C PRO A 24 -33.57 -0.31 2.71
N LYS A 25 -32.51 0.50 2.47
CA LYS A 25 -31.14 0.23 2.95
C LYS A 25 -31.02 0.44 4.47
N ARG A 26 -31.78 1.38 5.02
CA ARG A 26 -31.86 1.61 6.47
C ARG A 26 -32.46 0.41 7.19
N LEU A 27 -33.52 -0.17 6.63
CA LEU A 27 -34.14 -1.38 7.17
C LEU A 27 -33.18 -2.59 7.11
N ALA A 28 -32.48 -2.77 6.01
CA ALA A 28 -31.46 -3.82 5.85
C ALA A 28 -30.30 -3.63 6.85
N MET A 29 -29.87 -2.39 7.09
CA MET A 29 -28.84 -2.05 8.08
C MET A 29 -29.31 -2.38 9.50
N TRP A 30 -30.52 -2.01 9.88
CA TRP A 30 -31.07 -2.36 11.18
C TRP A 30 -31.17 -3.87 11.38
N GLY A 31 -31.60 -4.62 10.37
CA GLY A 31 -31.65 -6.07 10.40
C GLY A 31 -30.24 -6.68 10.61
N HIS A 32 -29.24 -6.17 9.92
CA HIS A 32 -27.87 -6.59 10.09
C HIS A 32 -27.35 -6.27 11.50
N LEU A 33 -27.53 -5.04 11.97
CA LEU A 33 -27.09 -4.60 13.30
C LEU A 33 -27.80 -5.35 14.43
N ALA A 34 -29.04 -5.81 14.24
CA ALA A 34 -29.72 -6.64 15.22
C ALA A 34 -28.99 -7.98 15.45
N LEU A 35 -28.40 -8.53 14.40
CA LEU A 35 -27.78 -9.86 14.43
C LEU A 35 -26.25 -9.83 14.64
N CYS A 36 -25.55 -8.80 14.12
CA CYS A 36 -24.09 -8.75 14.14
C CYS A 36 -23.51 -7.95 15.30
N ARG A 37 -22.87 -8.65 16.28
CA ARG A 37 -22.22 -8.01 17.44
C ARG A 37 -21.04 -7.16 17.05
N ALA A 38 -20.23 -7.59 16.07
CA ALA A 38 -19.04 -6.87 15.60
C ALA A 38 -19.40 -5.52 14.98
N CYS A 39 -20.40 -5.46 14.09
CA CYS A 39 -20.83 -4.20 13.49
C CYS A 39 -21.51 -3.27 14.49
N ARG A 40 -22.16 -3.80 15.53
CA ARG A 40 -22.63 -2.95 16.65
C ARG A 40 -21.51 -2.34 17.47
N ALA A 41 -20.42 -3.09 17.69
CA ALA A 41 -19.24 -2.56 18.39
C ALA A 41 -18.56 -1.47 17.55
N PHE A 42 -18.41 -1.70 16.24
CA PHE A 42 -17.89 -0.73 15.29
C PHE A 42 -18.73 0.56 15.26
N LEU A 43 -20.04 0.44 15.18
CA LEU A 43 -20.97 1.59 15.23
C LEU A 43 -20.83 2.40 16.53
N ARG A 44 -20.61 1.74 17.68
CA ARG A 44 -20.36 2.46 18.94
C ARG A 44 -19.07 3.26 18.87
N GLY A 45 -17.96 2.63 18.39
CA GLY A 45 -16.69 3.34 18.23
C GLY A 45 -16.80 4.56 17.32
N LEU A 46 -17.51 4.44 16.18
CA LEU A 46 -17.74 5.58 15.29
C LEU A 46 -18.51 6.74 15.95
N ARG A 47 -19.42 6.46 16.89
CA ARG A 47 -20.15 7.49 17.63
C ARG A 47 -19.28 8.25 18.64
N GLU A 48 -18.22 7.63 19.12
CA GLU A 48 -17.28 8.23 20.08
C GLU A 48 -16.26 9.14 19.39
N VAL A 49 -15.93 8.91 18.12
CA VAL A 49 -14.97 9.70 17.34
C VAL A 49 -15.27 11.20 17.34
N PRO A 50 -16.53 11.68 17.11
CA PRO A 50 -16.82 13.11 17.16
C PRO A 50 -16.60 13.74 18.52
N LEU A 51 -16.78 13.00 19.62
CA LEU A 51 -16.56 13.49 20.98
C LEU A 51 -15.06 13.66 21.26
N LEU A 52 -14.25 12.67 20.88
CA LEU A 52 -12.78 12.72 21.01
C LEU A 52 -12.18 13.81 20.12
N ALA A 53 -12.66 13.93 18.87
CA ALA A 53 -12.25 15.01 17.99
C ALA A 53 -12.61 16.39 18.56
N ARG A 54 -13.79 16.53 19.15
CA ARG A 54 -14.23 17.77 19.76
C ARG A 54 -13.38 18.18 20.96
N GLU A 55 -12.97 17.23 21.80
CA GLU A 55 -12.05 17.49 22.91
C GLU A 55 -10.65 17.89 22.40
N ALA A 56 -10.15 17.21 21.37
CA ALA A 56 -8.84 17.53 20.76
C ALA A 56 -8.82 18.92 20.06
N PHE A 57 -9.96 19.41 19.56
CA PHE A 57 -10.07 20.72 18.89
C PHE A 57 -10.55 21.85 19.82
N LEU A 58 -10.89 21.59 21.08
CA LEU A 58 -11.27 22.61 22.05
C LEU A 58 -10.09 23.28 22.78
N GLU A 59 -8.88 22.75 22.63
CA GLU A 59 -7.67 23.48 22.98
C GLU A 59 -7.57 24.71 22.06
N PRO A 60 -7.47 25.94 22.58
CA PRO A 60 -7.33 27.13 21.74
C PRO A 60 -5.98 27.06 21.05
N VAL A 61 -5.95 26.56 19.82
CA VAL A 61 -4.80 26.73 18.94
C VAL A 61 -4.69 28.23 18.67
N ALA A 62 -3.60 28.86 19.18
CA ALA A 62 -3.29 30.24 18.85
C ALA A 62 -3.33 30.37 17.33
N GLU A 63 -4.19 31.25 16.84
CA GLU A 63 -4.37 31.49 15.40
C GLU A 63 -3.00 31.83 14.78
N PRO A 64 -2.52 31.05 13.82
CA PRO A 64 -1.29 31.41 13.13
C PRO A 64 -1.55 32.68 12.32
N ALA A 65 -0.71 33.69 12.50
CA ALA A 65 -0.81 35.00 11.91
C ALA A 65 -0.77 35.07 10.36
N THR A 66 -0.98 33.97 9.67
CA THR A 66 -0.87 33.87 8.20
C THR A 66 -1.96 32.95 7.60
N GLY A 67 -3.21 33.42 7.63
CA GLY A 67 -4.37 32.62 7.28
C GLY A 67 -4.38 32.01 5.86
N ARG A 68 -4.70 32.73 4.79
CA ARG A 68 -4.97 32.14 3.46
C ARG A 68 -3.73 31.62 2.72
N ALA A 69 -2.61 32.32 2.84
CA ALA A 69 -1.34 31.89 2.20
C ALA A 69 -0.83 30.53 2.73
N SER A 70 -1.22 30.15 3.95
CA SER A 70 -0.84 28.87 4.55
C SER A 70 -1.66 27.69 4.00
N LEU A 71 -2.95 27.89 3.75
CA LEU A 71 -3.81 26.84 3.19
C LEU A 71 -3.44 26.54 1.72
N ASP A 72 -3.25 27.57 0.91
CA ASP A 72 -2.82 27.44 -0.48
C ASP A 72 -1.41 26.81 -0.56
N ALA A 73 -0.51 27.15 0.34
CA ALA A 73 0.80 26.53 0.45
C ALA A 73 0.73 25.07 0.93
N VAL A 74 -0.22 24.73 1.81
CA VAL A 74 -0.46 23.34 2.24
C VAL A 74 -1.14 22.55 1.13
N LEU A 75 -2.18 23.10 0.49
CA LEU A 75 -2.85 22.48 -0.65
C LEU A 75 -1.90 22.37 -1.85
N GLY A 76 -1.08 23.39 -2.11
CA GLY A 76 -0.01 23.32 -3.12
C GLY A 76 1.00 22.22 -2.82
N ARG A 77 1.38 21.99 -1.54
CA ARG A 77 2.25 20.90 -1.13
C ARG A 77 1.55 19.52 -1.19
N ILE A 78 0.25 19.46 -0.95
CA ILE A 78 -0.55 18.24 -1.08
C ILE A 78 -0.73 17.89 -2.57
N HIS A 79 -0.99 18.88 -3.42
CA HIS A 79 -1.13 18.70 -4.87
C HIS A 79 0.22 18.56 -5.59
N ALA A 80 1.27 19.21 -5.07
CA ALA A 80 2.64 19.05 -5.53
C ALA A 80 3.32 17.82 -4.90
N GLY A 81 2.64 16.70 -4.81
CA GLY A 81 3.27 15.41 -4.41
C GLY A 81 4.57 15.06 -5.17
N GLU A 82 4.94 15.93 -6.09
CA GLU A 82 6.19 16.04 -6.81
C GLU A 82 7.24 16.71 -5.89
N GLY A 83 8.15 15.89 -5.32
CA GLY A 83 9.32 16.40 -4.60
C GLY A 83 9.40 16.08 -3.11
N ARG A 84 8.43 15.40 -2.51
CA ARG A 84 8.62 14.77 -1.22
C ARG A 84 9.30 13.43 -1.41
N GLY A 85 10.39 13.23 -0.68
CA GLY A 85 10.96 11.90 -0.51
C GLY A 85 9.95 10.95 0.11
N PRO A 86 10.25 9.64 0.14
CA PRO A 86 9.39 8.63 0.73
C PRO A 86 8.90 9.01 2.12
N VAL A 87 7.63 8.72 2.42
CA VAL A 87 7.00 8.95 3.73
C VAL A 87 6.77 7.66 4.51
N MET A 88 6.76 6.51 3.83
CA MET A 88 6.70 5.19 4.43
C MET A 88 8.10 4.58 4.45
N HIS A 89 8.56 4.23 5.65
CA HIS A 89 9.93 3.76 5.89
C HIS A 89 9.93 2.33 6.42
N PRO A 90 11.02 1.56 6.14
CA PRO A 90 11.22 0.26 6.77
C PRO A 90 11.28 0.39 8.30
N GLU A 91 10.68 -0.57 9.00
CA GLU A 91 10.77 -0.66 10.45
C GLU A 91 12.21 -0.94 10.91
N ALA A 92 12.54 -0.57 12.15
CA ALA A 92 13.88 -0.77 12.74
C ALA A 92 14.35 -2.24 12.66
N ALA A 93 13.42 -3.20 12.77
CA ALA A 93 13.72 -4.62 12.66
C ALA A 93 14.32 -5.00 11.29
N ARG A 94 13.89 -4.35 10.19
CA ARG A 94 14.41 -4.63 8.84
C ARG A 94 15.84 -4.14 8.67
N TRP A 95 16.16 -3.00 9.25
CA TRP A 95 17.52 -2.49 9.29
C TRP A 95 18.43 -3.38 10.12
N ALA A 96 17.97 -3.84 11.28
CA ALA A 96 18.74 -4.80 12.10
C ALA A 96 19.00 -6.12 11.36
N GLU A 97 18.01 -6.66 10.62
CA GLU A 97 18.22 -7.84 9.78
C GLU A 97 19.28 -7.61 8.69
N LEU A 98 19.30 -6.41 8.10
CA LEU A 98 20.28 -6.05 7.09
C LEU A 98 21.68 -5.92 7.70
N ASP A 99 21.82 -5.21 8.84
CA ASP A 99 23.08 -4.99 9.56
C ASP A 99 23.71 -6.32 10.02
N GLU A 100 22.88 -7.27 10.44
CA GLU A 100 23.29 -8.60 10.90
C GLU A 100 23.50 -9.61 9.76
N GLY A 101 23.27 -9.22 8.50
CA GLY A 101 23.38 -10.09 7.32
C GLY A 101 22.32 -11.19 7.27
N ARG A 102 21.20 -11.02 7.98
CA ARG A 102 20.07 -11.97 8.03
C ARG A 102 18.98 -11.65 6.99
N ALA A 103 19.00 -10.47 6.40
CA ALA A 103 18.06 -10.11 5.35
C ALA A 103 18.30 -11.02 4.12
N ASP A 104 17.23 -11.65 3.60
CA ASP A 104 17.32 -12.37 2.35
C ASP A 104 17.60 -11.41 1.17
N LEU A 105 18.00 -11.95 0.02
CA LEU A 105 18.32 -11.15 -1.16
C LEU A 105 17.16 -10.19 -1.53
N PRO A 106 15.89 -10.62 -1.64
CA PRO A 106 14.78 -9.72 -1.91
C PRO A 106 14.66 -8.57 -0.92
N MET A 107 14.69 -8.84 0.38
CA MET A 107 14.57 -7.79 1.42
C MET A 107 15.72 -6.79 1.30
N ARG A 108 16.95 -7.26 1.12
CA ARG A 108 18.11 -6.39 0.92
C ARG A 108 17.92 -5.48 -0.29
N LEU A 109 17.48 -6.02 -1.43
CA LEU A 109 17.25 -5.24 -2.66
C LEU A 109 16.15 -4.18 -2.47
N LEU A 110 15.08 -4.48 -1.73
CA LEU A 110 14.04 -3.49 -1.39
C LEU A 110 14.61 -2.36 -0.52
N LEU A 111 15.38 -2.70 0.52
CA LEU A 111 16.00 -1.71 1.41
C LEU A 111 16.98 -0.81 0.66
N GLU A 112 17.85 -1.38 -0.18
CA GLU A 112 18.79 -0.64 -1.03
C GLU A 112 18.07 0.28 -2.05
N THR A 113 16.93 -0.16 -2.58
CA THR A 113 16.08 0.65 -3.46
C THR A 113 15.46 1.82 -2.69
N HIS A 114 14.92 1.58 -1.49
CA HIS A 114 14.40 2.63 -0.62
C HIS A 114 15.48 3.65 -0.24
N LEU A 115 16.68 3.21 0.11
CA LEU A 115 17.81 4.10 0.41
C LEU A 115 18.16 5.01 -0.77
N GLY A 116 18.02 4.53 -2.00
CA GLY A 116 18.21 5.35 -3.20
C GLY A 116 17.26 6.53 -3.28
N ALA A 117 16.02 6.35 -2.86
CA ALA A 117 14.97 7.36 -2.90
C ALA A 117 14.88 8.20 -1.60
N CYS A 118 15.23 7.63 -0.45
CA CYS A 118 15.04 8.25 0.87
C CYS A 118 16.33 8.82 1.45
N ALA A 119 16.48 10.14 1.41
CA ALA A 119 17.66 10.82 1.99
C ALA A 119 17.76 10.65 3.52
N ALA A 120 16.63 10.60 4.22
CA ALA A 120 16.59 10.43 5.68
C ALA A 120 17.11 9.05 6.10
N CYS A 121 16.62 7.97 5.47
CA CYS A 121 17.08 6.62 5.75
C CYS A 121 18.55 6.43 5.32
N ARG A 122 18.95 6.99 4.18
CA ARG A 122 20.34 6.95 3.74
C ARG A 122 21.30 7.63 4.73
N ALA A 123 20.88 8.73 5.34
CA ALA A 123 21.66 9.41 6.39
C ALA A 123 21.70 8.60 7.70
N ALA A 124 20.62 7.91 8.04
CA ALA A 124 20.56 7.08 9.24
C ALA A 124 21.34 5.76 9.12
N HIS A 125 21.50 5.24 7.88
CA HIS A 125 22.16 3.96 7.58
C HIS A 125 23.30 4.12 6.56
N PRO A 126 24.38 4.87 6.89
CA PRO A 126 25.40 5.31 5.92
C PRO A 126 26.30 4.19 5.38
N GLY A 127 26.24 3.00 5.94
CA GLY A 127 27.10 1.86 5.53
C GLY A 127 26.54 1.02 4.40
N HIS A 128 25.29 1.27 3.97
CA HIS A 128 24.60 0.41 3.01
C HIS A 128 24.57 0.99 1.59
N THR A 129 24.48 0.09 0.62
CA THR A 129 24.33 0.46 -0.79
C THR A 129 22.98 1.13 -1.04
N ALA A 130 22.98 2.18 -1.85
CA ALA A 130 21.78 2.89 -2.28
C ALA A 130 21.72 2.94 -3.81
N HIS A 131 20.59 2.56 -4.39
CA HIS A 131 20.41 2.54 -5.83
C HIS A 131 19.48 3.68 -6.27
N ALA A 132 20.02 4.64 -7.04
CA ALA A 132 19.24 5.79 -7.50
C ALA A 132 17.99 5.36 -8.29
N PRO A 133 16.82 5.98 -8.03
CA PRO A 133 15.60 5.72 -8.78
C PRO A 133 15.77 6.01 -10.28
N VAL A 134 15.07 5.25 -11.11
CA VAL A 134 14.98 5.51 -12.56
C VAL A 134 13.82 6.46 -12.82
N THR A 135 14.10 7.67 -13.30
CA THR A 135 13.09 8.72 -13.50
C THR A 135 12.47 8.74 -14.90
N ASP A 136 13.16 8.21 -15.91
CA ASP A 136 12.76 8.30 -17.33
C ASP A 136 12.66 6.91 -17.98
N ALA A 137 11.86 6.03 -17.40
CA ALA A 137 11.78 4.64 -17.86
C ALA A 137 11.07 4.43 -19.22
N LYS A 138 10.38 5.43 -19.79
CA LYS A 138 9.72 5.42 -21.12
C LYS A 138 8.97 4.12 -21.44
N GLY A 139 8.20 3.59 -20.47
CA GLY A 139 7.42 2.37 -20.62
C GLY A 139 8.17 1.08 -20.29
N GLU A 140 9.47 1.14 -20.01
CA GLU A 140 10.25 0.04 -19.47
C GLU A 140 10.13 -0.03 -17.94
N PRO A 141 10.38 -1.20 -17.34
CA PRO A 141 10.41 -1.32 -15.87
C PRO A 141 11.47 -0.41 -15.26
N PRO A 142 11.11 0.50 -14.32
CA PRO A 142 12.05 1.46 -13.74
C PRO A 142 12.90 0.84 -12.62
N VAL A 143 13.51 -0.32 -12.90
CA VAL A 143 14.37 -1.02 -11.94
C VAL A 143 15.79 -0.44 -12.00
N PRO A 144 16.38 0.02 -10.89
CA PRO A 144 17.74 0.55 -10.87
C PRO A 144 18.76 -0.46 -11.42
N ALA A 145 19.74 0.03 -12.17
CA ALA A 145 20.77 -0.83 -12.79
C ALA A 145 21.55 -1.69 -11.77
N GLY A 146 21.84 -1.14 -10.58
CA GLY A 146 22.50 -1.90 -9.52
C GLY A 146 21.64 -3.01 -8.91
N ILE A 147 20.31 -2.91 -9.01
CA ILE A 147 19.38 -4.00 -8.67
C ILE A 147 19.39 -5.03 -9.80
N LEU A 148 19.28 -4.59 -11.07
CA LEU A 148 19.32 -5.49 -12.23
C LEU A 148 20.60 -6.34 -12.28
N ALA A 149 21.75 -5.78 -11.91
CA ALA A 149 23.02 -6.48 -11.87
C ALA A 149 23.08 -7.67 -10.88
N GLN A 150 22.12 -7.75 -9.95
CA GLN A 150 22.00 -8.79 -8.93
C GLN A 150 20.90 -9.82 -9.23
N LEU A 151 20.20 -9.64 -10.34
CA LEU A 151 19.05 -10.46 -10.77
C LEU A 151 19.37 -11.19 -12.08
N PRO A 152 18.61 -12.23 -12.43
CA PRO A 152 18.68 -12.85 -13.77
C PRO A 152 18.43 -11.83 -14.88
N ASP A 153 19.00 -12.07 -16.07
CA ASP A 153 18.84 -11.21 -17.24
C ASP A 153 17.36 -10.86 -17.47
N PRO A 154 16.99 -9.58 -17.56
CA PRO A 154 15.62 -9.13 -17.82
C PRO A 154 14.96 -9.76 -19.05
N ASN A 155 15.73 -10.14 -20.06
CA ASN A 155 15.24 -10.84 -21.25
C ASN A 155 14.75 -12.26 -20.95
N THR A 156 15.12 -12.83 -19.82
CA THR A 156 14.69 -14.17 -19.39
C THR A 156 13.43 -14.13 -18.51
N TRP A 157 12.94 -12.96 -18.13
CA TRP A 157 11.79 -12.85 -17.25
C TRP A 157 10.51 -13.29 -17.94
N THR A 158 9.74 -14.15 -17.28
CA THR A 158 8.44 -14.57 -17.77
C THR A 158 7.35 -13.67 -17.22
N TRP A 159 6.70 -12.92 -18.11
CA TRP A 159 5.63 -12.01 -17.76
C TRP A 159 4.27 -12.69 -17.76
N HIS A 160 3.58 -12.61 -16.64
CA HIS A 160 2.19 -13.03 -16.48
C HIS A 160 1.28 -11.81 -16.57
N ARG A 161 0.30 -11.85 -17.47
CA ARG A 161 -0.72 -10.80 -17.59
C ARG A 161 -2.02 -11.27 -16.94
N HIS A 162 -2.53 -10.46 -16.05
CA HIS A 162 -3.82 -10.70 -15.40
C HIS A 162 -4.95 -10.11 -16.26
N LEU A 163 -5.78 -10.96 -16.84
CA LEU A 163 -6.77 -10.57 -17.85
C LEU A 163 -7.87 -9.64 -17.30
N LEU A 164 -8.19 -9.71 -16.02
CA LEU A 164 -9.31 -8.97 -15.44
C LEU A 164 -8.98 -7.52 -15.07
N ASP A 165 -7.76 -7.24 -14.65
CA ASP A 165 -7.32 -5.90 -14.25
C ASP A 165 -6.22 -5.31 -15.13
N GLY A 166 -5.69 -6.11 -16.04
CA GLY A 166 -4.60 -5.71 -16.94
C GLY A 166 -3.25 -5.56 -16.27
N SER A 167 -3.12 -5.88 -14.99
CA SER A 167 -1.83 -5.92 -14.32
C SER A 167 -0.93 -6.99 -14.94
N ARG A 168 0.37 -6.80 -14.83
CA ARG A 168 1.37 -7.76 -15.27
C ARG A 168 2.44 -7.89 -14.22
N SER A 169 2.92 -9.11 -14.01
CA SER A 169 3.98 -9.39 -13.05
C SER A 169 4.99 -10.38 -13.62
N ALA A 170 6.23 -10.24 -13.19
CA ALA A 170 7.29 -11.20 -13.47
C ALA A 170 7.96 -11.61 -12.15
N LYS A 171 8.22 -12.90 -11.99
CA LYS A 171 9.05 -13.42 -10.91
C LYS A 171 10.51 -13.19 -11.29
N LEU A 172 11.21 -12.40 -10.51
CA LEU A 172 12.61 -12.04 -10.74
C LEU A 172 13.57 -13.01 -10.06
N TRP A 173 13.17 -13.53 -8.90
CA TRP A 173 13.98 -14.42 -8.09
C TRP A 173 13.10 -15.24 -7.15
N GLU A 174 13.56 -16.44 -6.79
CA GLU A 174 12.89 -17.32 -5.84
C GLU A 174 13.92 -18.15 -5.07
N ASP A 175 13.72 -18.26 -3.76
CA ASP A 175 14.39 -19.26 -2.94
C ASP A 175 13.64 -20.58 -3.01
N ALA A 176 14.25 -21.56 -3.65
CA ALA A 176 13.64 -22.89 -3.83
C ALA A 176 13.39 -23.63 -2.50
N SER A 177 14.11 -23.27 -1.43
CA SER A 177 13.99 -23.95 -0.14
C SER A 177 12.81 -23.41 0.70
N THR A 178 12.54 -22.11 0.63
CA THR A 178 11.51 -21.44 1.41
C THR A 178 10.28 -21.03 0.60
N GLY A 179 10.42 -20.90 -0.72
CA GLY A 179 9.40 -20.36 -1.61
C GLY A 179 9.24 -18.83 -1.49
N ALA A 180 10.15 -18.16 -0.77
CA ALA A 180 10.19 -16.70 -0.78
C ALA A 180 10.63 -16.20 -2.16
N GLY A 181 10.03 -15.11 -2.63
CA GLY A 181 10.30 -14.63 -3.98
C GLY A 181 10.33 -13.12 -4.11
N LEU A 182 10.97 -12.64 -5.17
CA LEU A 182 10.96 -11.25 -5.60
C LEU A 182 10.19 -11.14 -6.91
N TRP A 183 9.25 -10.21 -6.93
CA TRP A 183 8.38 -9.96 -8.07
C TRP A 183 8.45 -8.51 -8.50
N LEU A 184 8.33 -8.28 -9.79
CA LEU A 184 8.11 -6.95 -10.35
C LEU A 184 6.70 -6.90 -10.93
N THR A 185 5.90 -5.92 -10.48
CA THR A 185 4.49 -5.82 -10.86
C THR A 185 4.19 -4.44 -11.40
N LEU A 186 3.46 -4.38 -12.51
CA LEU A 186 2.80 -3.17 -13.01
C LEU A 186 1.30 -3.28 -12.79
N VAL A 187 0.73 -2.31 -12.07
CA VAL A 187 -0.71 -2.12 -11.96
C VAL A 187 -1.10 -0.91 -12.82
N PRO A 188 -1.94 -1.06 -13.86
CA PRO A 188 -2.36 0.06 -14.70
C PRO A 188 -3.17 1.10 -13.91
N THR A 189 -3.11 2.36 -14.34
CA THR A 189 -3.85 3.48 -13.75
C THR A 189 -5.33 3.19 -13.62
N GLY A 190 -5.92 3.55 -12.48
CA GLY A 190 -7.34 3.36 -12.16
C GLY A 190 -7.73 1.88 -12.02
N ARG A 191 -6.74 0.99 -11.92
CA ARG A 191 -6.97 -0.43 -11.67
C ARG A 191 -6.60 -0.79 -10.25
N ARG A 192 -7.47 -1.59 -9.64
CA ARG A 192 -7.24 -2.15 -8.32
C ARG A 192 -6.51 -3.47 -8.47
N PHE A 193 -5.42 -3.64 -7.71
CA PHE A 193 -4.79 -4.95 -7.59
C PHE A 193 -5.80 -5.96 -7.01
N PRO A 194 -5.79 -7.21 -7.43
CA PRO A 194 -6.74 -8.20 -6.92
C PRO A 194 -6.71 -8.28 -5.40
N ASP A 195 -7.88 -8.33 -4.79
CA ASP A 195 -8.01 -8.61 -3.37
C ASP A 195 -7.32 -9.94 -3.03
N HIS A 196 -6.39 -9.90 -2.09
CA HIS A 196 -5.59 -11.06 -1.71
C HIS A 196 -5.20 -11.06 -0.23
N ASN A 197 -4.98 -12.25 0.29
CA ASN A 197 -4.49 -12.47 1.64
C ASN A 197 -3.03 -12.90 1.60
N HIS A 198 -2.24 -12.39 2.53
CA HIS A 198 -0.85 -12.76 2.71
C HIS A 198 -0.74 -14.01 3.59
N ARG A 199 -0.10 -15.06 3.09
CA ARG A 199 0.24 -16.25 3.89
C ARG A 199 1.56 -16.07 4.63
N GLY A 200 2.48 -15.33 4.02
CA GLY A 200 3.73 -14.88 4.59
C GLY A 200 3.75 -13.36 4.68
N GLN A 201 4.81 -12.82 5.23
CA GLN A 201 5.04 -11.39 5.23
C GLN A 201 5.30 -10.90 3.81
N GLU A 202 4.69 -9.78 3.44
CA GLU A 202 4.98 -9.06 2.21
C GLU A 202 5.73 -7.78 2.53
N ALA A 203 6.70 -7.43 1.70
CA ALA A 203 7.30 -6.10 1.68
C ALA A 203 7.39 -5.61 0.24
N ALA A 204 7.22 -4.32 0.02
CA ALA A 204 7.24 -3.72 -1.30
C ALA A 204 7.90 -2.35 -1.30
N VAL A 205 8.53 -2.00 -2.43
CA VAL A 205 8.97 -0.62 -2.72
C VAL A 205 8.36 -0.19 -4.03
N LEU A 206 7.76 0.99 -4.03
CA LEU A 206 7.22 1.59 -5.23
C LEU A 206 8.36 2.19 -6.05
N LEU A 207 8.47 1.78 -7.32
CA LEU A 207 9.48 2.28 -8.23
C LEU A 207 9.00 3.52 -9.00
N SER A 208 7.73 3.54 -9.38
CA SER A 208 7.06 4.69 -10.01
C SER A 208 5.56 4.62 -9.84
N GLY A 209 4.87 5.76 -10.05
CA GLY A 209 3.43 5.86 -9.86
C GLY A 209 3.03 5.87 -8.40
N TRP A 210 1.75 5.69 -8.13
CA TRP A 210 1.16 5.76 -6.80
C TRP A 210 0.16 4.64 -6.60
N VAL A 211 0.04 4.16 -5.38
CA VAL A 211 -1.07 3.30 -4.96
C VAL A 211 -1.83 3.95 -3.81
N GLN A 212 -3.11 3.68 -3.74
CA GLN A 212 -3.99 4.16 -2.68
C GLN A 212 -4.84 3.02 -2.13
N GLU A 213 -4.96 2.96 -0.81
CA GLU A 213 -5.85 2.07 -0.10
C GLU A 213 -6.52 2.82 1.06
N GLY A 214 -7.82 3.03 0.96
CA GLY A 214 -8.53 3.89 1.92
C GLY A 214 -7.96 5.32 1.92
N LEU A 215 -7.43 5.75 3.06
CA LEU A 215 -6.79 7.05 3.23
C LEU A 215 -5.27 7.00 3.03
N ASP A 216 -4.69 5.81 3.00
CA ASP A 216 -3.26 5.63 2.84
C ASP A 216 -2.86 5.72 1.37
N ARG A 217 -1.78 6.43 1.11
CA ARG A 217 -1.22 6.62 -0.22
C ARG A 217 0.28 6.43 -0.17
N ALA A 218 0.78 5.52 -1.01
CA ALA A 218 2.21 5.28 -1.19
C ALA A 218 2.66 5.69 -2.61
N GLY A 219 3.86 6.22 -2.70
CA GLY A 219 4.47 6.71 -3.95
C GLY A 219 5.91 6.24 -4.15
N PRO A 220 6.62 6.80 -5.15
CA PRO A 220 7.96 6.36 -5.50
C PRO A 220 8.93 6.40 -4.32
N GLY A 221 9.57 5.27 -4.06
CA GLY A 221 10.50 5.07 -2.96
C GLY A 221 9.87 4.67 -1.62
N ASP A 222 8.54 4.77 -1.46
CA ASP A 222 7.87 4.31 -0.24
C ASP A 222 8.06 2.82 -0.03
N PHE A 223 8.33 2.45 1.22
CA PHE A 223 8.45 1.06 1.66
C PHE A 223 7.18 0.64 2.40
N VAL A 224 6.46 -0.30 1.82
CA VAL A 224 5.21 -0.83 2.37
C VAL A 224 5.46 -2.23 2.93
N GLN A 225 4.88 -2.55 4.08
CA GLN A 225 4.97 -3.86 4.70
C GLN A 225 3.60 -4.36 5.12
N ASN A 226 3.30 -5.60 4.80
CA ASN A 226 2.06 -6.28 5.16
C ASN A 226 2.39 -7.57 5.92
N GLU A 227 1.74 -7.75 7.05
CA GLU A 227 1.93 -8.94 7.89
C GLU A 227 1.17 -10.15 7.34
N ALA A 228 1.65 -11.34 7.72
CA ALA A 228 0.94 -12.57 7.43
C ALA A 228 -0.49 -12.52 8.01
N GLY A 229 -1.47 -12.92 7.22
CA GLY A 229 -2.88 -12.87 7.58
C GLY A 229 -3.58 -11.54 7.26
N SER A 230 -2.85 -10.48 6.91
CA SER A 230 -3.46 -9.26 6.39
C SER A 230 -4.06 -9.48 5.00
N HIS A 231 -4.96 -8.61 4.62
CA HIS A 231 -5.55 -8.62 3.29
C HIS A 231 -5.71 -7.20 2.79
N HIS A 232 -5.54 -7.00 1.48
CA HIS A 232 -5.70 -5.69 0.85
C HIS A 232 -5.96 -5.77 -0.67
N ALA A 233 -6.33 -4.62 -1.24
CA ALA A 233 -6.58 -4.45 -2.66
C ALA A 233 -6.28 -3.01 -3.10
N PRO A 234 -5.00 -2.60 -3.12
CA PRO A 234 -4.62 -1.23 -3.44
C PRO A 234 -4.95 -0.86 -4.89
N GLU A 235 -5.30 0.40 -5.12
CA GLU A 235 -5.60 0.95 -6.43
C GLU A 235 -4.44 1.80 -6.93
N ALA A 236 -3.99 1.55 -8.17
CA ALA A 236 -2.98 2.38 -8.81
C ALA A 236 -3.58 3.72 -9.24
N THR A 237 -2.93 4.81 -8.85
CA THR A 237 -3.30 6.18 -9.20
C THR A 237 -2.14 6.87 -9.92
N GLY A 238 -2.41 7.94 -10.68
CA GLY A 238 -1.41 8.62 -11.50
C GLY A 238 -1.60 8.35 -12.99
N GLN A 239 -0.69 8.78 -13.85
CA GLN A 239 -0.88 8.75 -15.32
C GLN A 239 -0.44 7.42 -15.96
N ASP A 240 0.67 6.83 -15.50
CA ASP A 240 1.33 5.71 -16.18
C ASP A 240 1.21 4.36 -15.43
N GLY A 241 0.29 4.28 -14.46
CA GLY A 241 0.18 3.13 -13.57
C GLY A 241 1.24 3.14 -12.47
N CYS A 242 1.38 2.03 -11.76
CA CYS A 242 2.33 1.90 -10.67
C CYS A 242 3.22 0.66 -10.87
N TRP A 243 4.53 0.87 -10.88
CA TRP A 243 5.52 -0.18 -10.83
C TRP A 243 5.95 -0.45 -9.38
N ILE A 244 5.88 -1.70 -8.99
CA ILE A 244 6.13 -2.13 -7.62
C ILE A 244 7.11 -3.31 -7.64
N LEU A 245 8.16 -3.22 -6.84
CA LEU A 245 9.05 -4.34 -6.54
C LEU A 245 8.56 -4.98 -5.23
N VAL A 246 8.17 -6.25 -5.28
CA VAL A 246 7.47 -6.94 -4.19
C VAL A 246 8.26 -8.17 -3.74
N ARG A 247 8.55 -8.25 -2.46
CA ARG A 247 9.01 -9.47 -1.79
C ARG A 247 7.83 -10.19 -1.18
N LEU A 248 7.62 -11.42 -1.57
CA LEU A 248 6.71 -12.33 -0.90
C LEU A 248 7.51 -13.30 -0.01
N GLY A 249 7.18 -13.32 1.27
CA GLY A 249 7.75 -14.29 2.20
C GLY A 249 7.28 -15.73 1.94
N PRO A 250 7.77 -16.70 2.70
CA PRO A 250 7.35 -18.10 2.60
C PRO A 250 5.83 -18.23 2.64
N GLY A 251 5.27 -19.04 1.74
CA GLY A 251 3.83 -19.21 1.60
C GLY A 251 3.14 -18.27 0.61
N GLY A 252 3.79 -17.16 0.22
CA GLY A 252 3.28 -16.25 -0.81
C GLY A 252 1.97 -15.56 -0.45
N SER A 253 1.22 -15.16 -1.48
CA SER A 253 -0.10 -14.55 -1.37
C SER A 253 -1.19 -15.47 -1.91
N ARG A 254 -2.41 -15.33 -1.37
CA ARG A 254 -3.58 -16.08 -1.82
C ARG A 254 -4.66 -15.11 -2.28
N PHE A 255 -4.99 -15.17 -3.55
CA PHE A 255 -6.07 -14.36 -4.12
C PHE A 255 -7.44 -14.84 -3.66
N SER A 256 -8.35 -13.89 -3.36
CA SER A 256 -9.74 -14.16 -3.00
C SER A 256 -10.64 -14.26 -4.23
N GLY A 257 -11.79 -14.94 -4.09
CA GLY A 257 -12.82 -15.02 -5.11
C GLY A 257 -12.49 -15.92 -6.33
N TRP A 258 -13.04 -15.57 -7.49
CA TRP A 258 -12.97 -16.34 -8.76
C TRP A 258 -11.53 -16.55 -9.28
N ARG A 259 -10.57 -15.77 -8.80
CA ARG A 259 -9.15 -15.90 -9.19
C ARG A 259 -8.44 -17.13 -8.62
N ARG A 260 -9.05 -17.85 -7.70
CA ARG A 260 -8.60 -19.16 -7.23
C ARG A 260 -8.51 -20.24 -8.32
N ILE A 261 -9.19 -20.00 -9.47
CA ILE A 261 -9.35 -21.00 -10.52
C ILE A 261 -8.29 -20.86 -11.62
N PHE A 262 -7.61 -19.71 -11.71
CA PHE A 262 -6.69 -19.36 -12.80
C PHE A 262 -5.32 -18.86 -12.34
N GLY A 263 -4.97 -19.01 -11.06
CA GLY A 263 -3.68 -18.63 -10.50
C GLY A 263 -2.79 -19.85 -10.21
#